data_392c6cfb21dca491fb1f0277a2365e75
#
_entry.id   392c6cfb21dca491fb1f0277a2365e75
#
_cell.length_a   1.000
_cell.length_b   1.000
_cell.length_c   1.000
_cell.angle_alpha   90.00
_cell.angle_beta   90.00
_cell.angle_gamma   90.00
#
_symmetry.space_group_name_H-M   'P 1'
#
loop_
_entity.id
_entity.type
_entity.pdbx_description
1 polymer ?
#
loop_
_entity_poly.entity_id
_entity_poly.type
_entity_poly.pdbx_seq_one_letter_code
_entity_poly.pdbx_strand_id
1 'polypeptide(L)' 'KKYHQLAVRLMPGDPIVNDHYGDVLWKNGNQLQARYYWNYVLNLKKTEENLKKIIDKKLIQGL' A
#
# COMPACT_ATOMS: atom_id res chain seq x y z
N LYS A 1 -14.15 1.68 3.07
CA LYS A 1 -13.47 2.40 1.98
C LYS A 1 -13.21 3.86 2.33
N LYS A 2 -14.23 4.56 2.82
CA LYS A 2 -14.07 5.98 3.16
C LYS A 2 -13.00 6.21 4.22
N TYR A 3 -12.94 5.34 5.21
CA TYR A 3 -11.96 5.48 6.28
C TYR A 3 -10.54 5.35 5.76
N HIS A 4 -10.30 4.40 4.87
CA HIS A 4 -8.97 4.18 4.32
C HIS A 4 -8.53 5.35 3.45
N GLN A 5 -9.44 5.88 2.64
CA GLN A 5 -9.14 7.05 1.83
C GLN A 5 -8.83 8.27 2.69
N LEU A 6 -9.60 8.45 3.77
CA LEU A 6 -9.38 9.58 4.66
C LEU A 6 -8.02 9.45 5.36
N ALA A 7 -7.67 8.25 5.82
CA ALA A 7 -6.39 8.00 6.47
C ALA A 7 -5.22 8.30 5.52
N VAL A 8 -5.31 7.88 4.25
CA VAL A 8 -4.28 8.16 3.25
C VAL A 8 -4.14 9.66 3.02
N ARG A 9 -5.24 10.40 2.99
CA ARG A 9 -5.20 11.86 2.84
C ARG A 9 -4.53 12.54 4.01
N LEU A 10 -4.82 12.07 5.23
CA LEU A 10 -4.27 12.67 6.46
C LEU A 10 -2.82 12.29 6.67
N MET A 11 -2.42 11.12 6.20
CA MET A 11 -1.07 10.58 6.42
C MET A 11 -0.47 10.06 5.11
N PRO A 12 -0.30 10.92 4.11
CA PRO A 12 0.13 10.47 2.78
C PRO A 12 1.53 9.86 2.76
N GLY A 13 2.37 10.19 3.73
CA GLY A 13 3.72 9.64 3.83
C GLY A 13 3.85 8.44 4.75
N ASP A 14 2.76 7.92 5.28
CA ASP A 14 2.82 6.80 6.23
C ASP A 14 2.86 5.47 5.47
N PRO A 15 3.95 4.68 5.61
CA PRO A 15 4.08 3.42 4.87
C PRO A 15 2.98 2.41 5.23
N ILE A 16 2.64 2.29 6.49
CA ILE A 16 1.68 1.28 6.94
C ILE A 16 0.28 1.60 6.47
N VAL A 17 -0.13 2.87 6.57
CA VAL A 17 -1.45 3.30 6.12
C VAL A 17 -1.59 3.09 4.62
N ASN A 18 -0.58 3.48 3.84
CA ASN A 18 -0.63 3.34 2.38
C ASN A 18 -0.57 1.88 1.93
N ASP A 19 0.22 1.04 2.61
CA ASP A 19 0.25 -0.39 2.33
C ASP A 19 -1.12 -1.02 2.59
N HIS A 20 -1.72 -0.67 3.71
CA HIS A 20 -3.04 -1.19 4.08
C HIS A 20 -4.11 -0.75 3.08
N TYR A 21 -4.03 0.49 2.62
CA TYR A 21 -4.95 0.98 1.60
C TYR A 21 -4.81 0.19 0.30
N GLY A 22 -3.58 -0.13 -0.09
CA GLY A 22 -3.32 -1.00 -1.24
C GLY A 22 -3.99 -2.36 -1.08
N ASP A 23 -3.89 -2.96 0.11
CA ASP A 23 -4.54 -4.24 0.38
C ASP A 23 -6.05 -4.17 0.21
N VAL A 24 -6.66 -3.09 0.70
CA VAL A 24 -8.11 -2.88 0.56
C VAL A 24 -8.49 -2.73 -0.91
N LEU A 25 -7.73 -1.98 -1.67
CA LEU A 25 -7.97 -1.81 -3.10
C LEU A 25 -7.89 -3.14 -3.83
N TRP A 26 -6.91 -3.96 -3.50
CA TRP A 26 -6.77 -5.29 -4.11
C TRP A 26 -8.00 -6.14 -3.85
N LYS A 27 -8.44 -6.20 -2.60
CA LYS A 27 -9.61 -7.00 -2.22
C LYS A 27 -10.90 -6.51 -2.84
N ASN A 28 -10.96 -5.24 -3.23
CA ASN A 28 -12.13 -4.66 -3.90
C ASN A 28 -12.04 -4.75 -5.42
N GLY A 29 -11.06 -5.46 -5.95
CA GLY A 29 -10.91 -5.66 -7.39
C GLY A 29 -10.13 -4.58 -8.11
N ASN A 30 -9.61 -3.58 -7.39
CA ASN A 30 -8.84 -2.48 -7.97
C ASN A 30 -7.35 -2.83 -7.96
N GLN A 31 -6.97 -3.90 -8.65
CA GLN A 31 -5.62 -4.45 -8.56
C GLN A 31 -4.54 -3.50 -9.07
N LEU A 32 -4.82 -2.77 -10.14
CA LEU A 32 -3.86 -1.83 -10.69
C LEU A 32 -3.56 -0.69 -9.70
N GLN A 33 -4.59 -0.14 -9.08
CA GLN A 33 -4.43 0.89 -8.07
C GLN A 33 -3.73 0.36 -6.83
N ALA A 34 -4.03 -0.87 -6.43
CA ALA A 34 -3.36 -1.51 -5.30
C ALA A 34 -1.84 -1.55 -5.53
N ARG A 35 -1.43 -1.99 -6.71
CA ARG A 35 -0.01 -2.04 -7.08
C ARG A 35 0.62 -0.65 -7.06
N TYR A 36 -0.12 0.35 -7.47
CA TYR A 36 0.35 1.73 -7.42
C TYR A 36 0.72 2.15 -6.00
N TYR A 37 -0.17 1.87 -5.04
CA TYR A 37 0.10 2.23 -3.65
C TYR A 37 1.22 1.41 -3.02
N TRP A 38 1.31 0.13 -3.36
CA TRP A 38 2.43 -0.69 -2.87
C TRP A 38 3.76 -0.18 -3.41
N ASN A 39 3.83 0.17 -4.69
CA ASN A 39 5.04 0.76 -5.27
C ASN A 39 5.38 2.09 -4.61
N TYR A 40 4.37 2.89 -4.33
CA TYR A 40 4.56 4.16 -3.63
C TYR A 40 5.23 3.93 -2.28
N VAL A 41 4.74 2.95 -1.53
CA VAL A 41 5.31 2.62 -0.21
C VAL A 41 6.77 2.16 -0.34
N LEU A 42 7.09 1.36 -1.35
CA LEU A 42 8.47 0.92 -1.57
C LEU A 42 9.44 2.09 -1.74
N ASN A 43 8.97 3.18 -2.29
CA ASN A 43 9.79 4.35 -2.57
C ASN A 43 9.83 5.37 -1.44
N LEU A 44 9.09 5.14 -0.37
CA LEU A 44 9.14 6.02 0.80
C LEU A 44 10.38 5.77 1.62
N LYS A 45 11.04 6.84 2.06
CA LYS A 45 12.25 6.71 2.88
C LYS A 45 11.98 6.08 4.23
N LYS A 46 10.77 6.24 4.76
CA LYS A 46 10.39 5.72 6.07
C LYS A 46 10.11 4.23 6.07
N THR A 47 9.98 3.60 4.90
CA THR A 47 9.58 2.20 4.81
C THR A 47 10.70 1.30 5.31
N GLU A 48 10.39 0.48 6.31
CA GLU A 48 11.34 -0.48 6.86
C GLU A 48 11.61 -1.63 5.88
N GLU A 49 12.79 -2.24 6.01
CA GLU A 49 13.19 -3.33 5.12
C GLU A 49 12.23 -4.51 5.16
N ASN A 50 11.73 -4.87 6.34
CA ASN A 50 10.78 -5.97 6.46
C ASN A 50 9.50 -5.69 5.67
N LEU A 51 9.01 -4.47 5.72
CA LEU A 51 7.82 -4.08 4.98
C LEU A 51 8.09 -4.09 3.48
N LYS A 52 9.27 -3.64 3.05
CA LYS A 52 9.65 -3.69 1.64
C LYS A 52 9.62 -5.11 1.10
N LYS A 53 10.13 -6.08 1.86
CA LYS A 53 10.11 -7.49 1.45
C LYS A 53 8.69 -8.02 1.32
N ILE A 54 7.81 -7.66 2.24
CA ILE A 54 6.41 -8.07 2.19
C ILE A 54 5.74 -7.49 0.94
N ILE A 55 5.99 -6.21 0.67
CA ILE A 55 5.39 -5.54 -0.48
C ILE A 55 5.91 -6.11 -1.79
N ASP A 56 7.20 -6.43 -1.86
CA ASP A 56 7.76 -7.07 -3.06
C ASP A 56 7.01 -8.37 -3.39
N LYS A 57 6.71 -9.18 -2.39
CA LYS A 57 5.92 -10.39 -2.60
C LYS A 57 4.51 -10.08 -3.09
N LYS A 58 3.87 -9.06 -2.53
CA LYS A 58 2.54 -8.64 -2.96
C LYS A 58 2.54 -8.21 -4.42
N LEU A 59 3.58 -7.51 -4.85
CA LEU A 59 3.69 -7.05 -6.23
C LEU A 59 3.87 -8.20 -7.22
N ILE A 60 4.49 -9.29 -6.77
CA ILE A 60 4.70 -10.48 -7.60
C ILE A 60 3.47 -11.38 -7.61
N GLN A 61 2.93 -11.67 -6.44
CA GLN A 61 1.89 -12.70 -6.26
C GLN A 61 0.50 -12.14 -6.03
N GLY A 62 0.40 -10.88 -5.61
CA GLY A 62 -0.84 -10.33 -5.10
C GLY A 62 -1.09 -10.81 -3.67
N LEU A 63 -2.29 -10.63 -3.24
CA LEU A 63 -2.69 -11.08 -1.89
C LEU A 63 -3.22 -12.51 -1.88
#